data_6262ff9fc2e1f454f3cc0ad1b5425339
#
_entry.id   6262ff9fc2e1f454f3cc0ad1b5425339
#
_cell.length_a   1.000
_cell.length_b   1.000
_cell.length_c   1.000
_cell.angle_alpha   90.00
_cell.angle_beta   90.00
_cell.angle_gamma   90.00
#
_symmetry.space_group_name_H-M   'P 1'
#
loop_
_entity.id
_entity.type
_entity.pdbx_description
1 polymer ?
#
loop_
_entity_poly.entity_id
_entity_poly.type
_entity_poly.pdbx_seq_one_letter_code
_entity_poly.pdbx_strand_id
1 'polypeptide(L)'
;TASETLHVFAPLAHRLGMEELKTQLEDLAFAALHPKWYAEIDHMVAQRDPERGLYLTQFMGDVEGRLAEVGITADVYGRSKHLWSIYEKMVVKGREFDDIYDLVGVRVICSSVRDCYGAVGSIHANWRPVQGRFKDFIAMPKFNLYQSLHTTVVGPQGKMVEFQVRTVEMDARAQRGMAAHWAYKDSLPSGDMAWLSRIIGLSDDASDPSEFMANLRTDLEQEELAVFSPKGAIVTLPVGATPVDFAY
;
A
#
# COMPACT_ATOMS: atom_id res chain seq x y z
N THR A 1 21.63 8.54 5.14
CA THR A 1 22.24 7.24 4.82
C THR A 1 21.15 6.19 4.52
N ALA A 2 21.50 4.99 3.99
CA ALA A 2 20.52 3.94 3.64
C ALA A 2 19.68 3.48 4.84
N SER A 3 20.28 3.38 6.04
CA SER A 3 19.55 3.03 7.26
C SER A 3 18.51 4.10 7.65
N GLU A 4 18.82 5.37 7.56
CA GLU A 4 17.86 6.46 7.77
C GLU A 4 16.77 6.45 6.71
N THR A 5 17.12 6.15 5.44
CA THR A 5 16.15 6.02 4.38
C THR A 5 15.11 4.95 4.71
N LEU A 6 15.55 3.78 5.20
CA LEU A 6 14.67 2.67 5.52
C LEU A 6 13.81 2.93 6.78
N HIS A 7 14.40 3.52 7.83
CA HIS A 7 13.74 3.64 9.13
C HIS A 7 13.07 5.00 9.37
N VAL A 8 13.34 6.02 8.54
CA VAL A 8 12.75 7.35 8.69
C VAL A 8 12.04 7.79 7.41
N PHE A 9 12.77 7.90 6.27
CA PHE A 9 12.18 8.49 5.08
C PHE A 9 11.13 7.60 4.40
N ALA A 10 11.29 6.27 4.39
CA ALA A 10 10.28 5.39 3.82
C ALA A 10 9.00 5.33 4.69
N PRO A 11 9.05 5.21 6.03
CA PRO A 11 7.89 5.40 6.91
C PRO A 11 7.23 6.77 6.78
N LEU A 12 8.00 7.84 6.65
CA LEU A 12 7.48 9.19 6.41
C LEU A 12 6.72 9.27 5.09
N ALA A 13 7.28 8.75 4.00
CA ALA A 13 6.62 8.67 2.71
C ALA A 13 5.31 7.87 2.80
N HIS A 14 5.31 6.76 3.56
CA HIS A 14 4.11 5.97 3.81
C HIS A 14 3.03 6.78 4.55
N ARG A 15 3.41 7.52 5.59
CA ARG A 15 2.48 8.35 6.38
C ARG A 15 1.92 9.51 5.55
N LEU A 16 2.71 10.05 4.64
CA LEU A 16 2.29 11.05 3.65
C LEU A 16 1.46 10.46 2.49
N GLY A 17 1.20 9.15 2.48
CA GLY A 17 0.43 8.48 1.43
C GLY A 17 1.19 8.28 0.11
N MET A 18 2.50 8.55 0.09
CA MET A 18 3.36 8.47 -1.10
C MET A 18 3.89 7.03 -1.27
N GLU A 19 2.99 6.08 -1.54
CA GLU A 19 3.30 4.64 -1.52
C GLU A 19 4.35 4.24 -2.57
N GLU A 20 4.38 4.90 -3.71
CA GLU A 20 5.36 4.62 -4.75
C GLU A 20 6.76 5.10 -4.35
N LEU A 21 6.86 6.30 -3.77
CA LEU A 21 8.11 6.81 -3.23
C LEU A 21 8.63 5.94 -2.09
N LYS A 22 7.74 5.52 -1.18
CA LYS A 22 8.08 4.57 -0.12
C LYS A 22 8.73 3.31 -0.68
N THR A 23 8.09 2.69 -1.67
CA THR A 23 8.58 1.46 -2.30
C THR A 23 9.97 1.65 -2.92
N GLN A 24 10.20 2.76 -3.63
CA GLN A 24 11.51 3.08 -4.21
C GLN A 24 12.58 3.30 -3.14
N LEU A 25 12.25 4.03 -2.07
CA LEU A 25 13.16 4.26 -0.95
C LEU A 25 13.55 2.96 -0.24
N GLU A 26 12.57 2.08 -0.01
CA GLU A 26 12.80 0.76 0.60
C GLU A 26 13.71 -0.12 -0.26
N ASP A 27 13.47 -0.24 -1.57
CA ASP A 27 14.27 -1.06 -2.46
C ASP A 27 15.70 -0.53 -2.62
N LEU A 28 15.90 0.80 -2.74
CA LEU A 28 17.21 1.41 -2.79
C LEU A 28 18.00 1.24 -1.49
N ALA A 29 17.34 1.42 -0.35
CA ALA A 29 17.95 1.20 0.96
C ALA A 29 18.30 -0.26 1.18
N PHE A 30 17.42 -1.18 0.76
CA PHE A 30 17.63 -2.62 0.83
C PHE A 30 18.86 -3.06 0.01
N ALA A 31 18.97 -2.59 -1.22
CA ALA A 31 20.14 -2.88 -2.07
C ALA A 31 21.48 -2.44 -1.41
N ALA A 32 21.47 -1.29 -0.71
CA ALA A 32 22.64 -0.78 -0.04
C ALA A 32 22.97 -1.48 1.29
N LEU A 33 21.95 -1.83 2.09
CA LEU A 33 22.14 -2.44 3.41
C LEU A 33 22.36 -3.95 3.34
N HIS A 34 21.71 -4.63 2.42
CA HIS A 34 21.73 -6.08 2.29
C HIS A 34 22.00 -6.54 0.85
N PRO A 35 23.14 -6.16 0.24
CA PRO A 35 23.40 -6.38 -1.19
C PRO A 35 23.38 -7.86 -1.59
N LYS A 36 23.76 -8.76 -0.70
CA LYS A 36 23.72 -10.21 -0.94
C LYS A 36 22.27 -10.72 -1.06
N TRP A 37 21.43 -10.37 -0.10
CA TRP A 37 20.01 -10.73 -0.11
C TRP A 37 19.26 -10.07 -1.27
N TYR A 38 19.60 -8.83 -1.59
CA TYR A 38 19.03 -8.13 -2.74
C TYR A 38 19.32 -8.90 -4.03
N ALA A 39 20.59 -9.26 -4.28
CA ALA A 39 20.97 -10.01 -5.48
C ALA A 39 20.36 -11.41 -5.53
N GLU A 40 20.24 -12.10 -4.39
CA GLU A 40 19.63 -13.43 -4.32
C GLU A 40 18.12 -13.38 -4.62
N ILE A 41 17.40 -12.45 -4.01
CA ILE A 41 15.96 -12.28 -4.22
C ILE A 41 15.67 -11.80 -5.64
N ASP A 42 16.45 -10.85 -6.16
CA ASP A 42 16.35 -10.38 -7.54
C ASP A 42 16.54 -11.54 -8.52
N HIS A 43 17.55 -12.39 -8.30
CA HIS A 43 17.79 -13.58 -9.11
C HIS A 43 16.63 -14.58 -9.04
N MET A 44 16.09 -14.87 -7.84
CA MET A 44 14.93 -15.76 -7.67
C MET A 44 13.69 -15.22 -8.39
N VAL A 45 13.45 -13.92 -8.34
CA VAL A 45 12.37 -13.26 -9.07
C VAL A 45 12.60 -13.33 -10.57
N ALA A 46 13.82 -13.01 -11.04
CA ALA A 46 14.19 -13.02 -12.46
C ALA A 46 14.10 -14.41 -13.10
N GLN A 47 14.43 -15.48 -12.37
CA GLN A 47 14.29 -16.85 -12.88
C GLN A 47 12.83 -17.23 -13.21
N ARG A 48 11.85 -16.62 -12.54
CA ARG A 48 10.42 -16.86 -12.77
C ARG A 48 9.79 -15.85 -13.74
N ASP A 49 10.53 -14.81 -14.12
CA ASP A 49 10.00 -13.66 -14.88
C ASP A 49 9.51 -13.99 -16.30
N PRO A 50 10.17 -14.86 -17.13
CA PRO A 50 9.73 -15.12 -18.49
C PRO A 50 8.35 -15.81 -18.55
N GLU A 51 8.15 -16.85 -17.74
CA GLU A 51 6.86 -17.55 -17.65
C GLU A 51 5.79 -16.69 -16.98
N ARG A 52 6.21 -15.89 -15.99
CA ARG A 52 5.36 -14.98 -15.26
C ARG A 52 4.89 -13.80 -16.12
N GLY A 53 5.77 -13.21 -16.93
CA GLY A 53 5.45 -12.11 -17.83
C GLY A 53 4.39 -12.50 -18.86
N LEU A 54 4.58 -13.66 -19.51
CA LEU A 54 3.61 -14.18 -20.47
C LEU A 54 2.26 -14.50 -19.79
N TYR A 55 2.31 -15.21 -18.67
CA TYR A 55 1.11 -15.51 -17.87
C TYR A 55 0.35 -14.23 -17.50
N LEU A 56 1.07 -13.22 -16.98
CA LEU A 56 0.47 -11.96 -16.53
C LEU A 56 -0.17 -11.22 -17.72
N THR A 57 0.50 -11.16 -18.87
CA THR A 57 -0.02 -10.51 -20.08
C THR A 57 -1.30 -11.19 -20.56
N GLN A 58 -1.31 -12.51 -20.63
CA GLN A 58 -2.52 -13.26 -21.01
C GLN A 58 -3.65 -13.04 -20.00
N PHE A 59 -3.35 -13.15 -18.72
CA PHE A 59 -4.33 -13.00 -17.67
C PHE A 59 -4.93 -11.58 -17.61
N MET A 60 -4.13 -10.55 -17.84
CA MET A 60 -4.63 -9.15 -17.94
C MET A 60 -5.59 -9.00 -19.12
N GLY A 61 -5.28 -9.58 -20.29
CA GLY A 61 -6.19 -9.58 -21.44
C GLY A 61 -7.52 -10.28 -21.15
N ASP A 62 -7.49 -11.40 -20.41
CA ASP A 62 -8.70 -12.08 -19.96
C ASP A 62 -9.52 -11.18 -19.00
N VAL A 63 -8.87 -10.51 -18.06
CA VAL A 63 -9.52 -9.58 -17.13
C VAL A 63 -10.17 -8.42 -17.89
N GLU A 64 -9.46 -7.78 -18.81
CA GLU A 64 -10.01 -6.71 -19.66
C GLU A 64 -11.23 -7.17 -20.43
N GLY A 65 -11.17 -8.37 -21.05
CA GLY A 65 -12.29 -8.96 -21.77
C GLY A 65 -13.52 -9.16 -20.88
N ARG A 66 -13.32 -9.70 -19.65
CA ARG A 66 -14.42 -9.92 -18.70
C ARG A 66 -15.01 -8.63 -18.16
N LEU A 67 -14.22 -7.59 -18.00
CA LEU A 67 -14.72 -6.27 -17.60
C LEU A 67 -15.54 -5.62 -18.73
N ALA A 68 -15.07 -5.75 -19.98
CA ALA A 68 -15.78 -5.24 -21.15
C ALA A 68 -17.13 -5.91 -21.37
N GLU A 69 -17.25 -7.24 -21.11
CA GLU A 69 -18.51 -7.99 -21.19
C GLU A 69 -19.61 -7.42 -20.27
N VAL A 70 -19.22 -6.83 -19.14
CA VAL A 70 -20.16 -6.20 -18.19
C VAL A 70 -20.23 -4.68 -18.32
N GLY A 71 -19.65 -4.13 -19.40
CA GLY A 71 -19.70 -2.70 -19.72
C GLY A 71 -18.79 -1.83 -18.85
N ILE A 72 -17.76 -2.40 -18.23
CA ILE A 72 -16.76 -1.68 -17.44
C ILE A 72 -15.52 -1.45 -18.29
N THR A 73 -15.17 -0.18 -18.51
CA THR A 73 -13.91 0.22 -19.12
C THR A 73 -12.91 0.51 -18.01
N ALA A 74 -11.77 -0.17 -18.03
CA ALA A 74 -10.71 0.00 -17.05
C ALA A 74 -9.34 -0.24 -17.70
N ASP A 75 -8.32 0.45 -17.20
CA ASP A 75 -6.94 0.16 -17.56
C ASP A 75 -6.41 -0.93 -16.61
N VAL A 76 -5.82 -1.98 -17.18
CA VAL A 76 -5.31 -3.13 -16.42
C VAL A 76 -3.80 -3.22 -16.57
N TYR A 77 -3.07 -3.17 -15.46
CA TYR A 77 -1.60 -3.28 -15.50
C TYR A 77 -1.09 -4.38 -14.56
N GLY A 78 0.02 -4.99 -14.96
CA GLY A 78 0.81 -5.82 -14.07
C GLY A 78 1.52 -4.95 -13.02
N ARG A 79 1.48 -5.38 -11.77
CA ARG A 79 2.24 -4.77 -10.69
C ARG A 79 3.46 -5.64 -10.38
N SER A 80 4.66 -5.06 -10.54
CA SER A 80 5.86 -5.67 -10.01
C SER A 80 5.85 -5.58 -8.48
N LYS A 81 6.31 -6.63 -7.81
CA LYS A 81 6.51 -6.62 -6.38
C LYS A 81 7.88 -6.09 -6.07
N HIS A 82 7.98 -5.23 -5.07
CA HIS A 82 9.28 -4.72 -4.65
C HIS A 82 10.03 -5.75 -3.78
N LEU A 83 11.34 -5.75 -3.92
CA LEU A 83 12.20 -6.79 -3.38
C LEU A 83 12.29 -6.76 -1.85
N TRP A 84 12.22 -5.56 -1.27
CA TRP A 84 12.17 -5.39 0.18
C TRP A 84 11.00 -6.14 0.83
N SER A 85 9.79 -6.06 0.23
CA SER A 85 8.62 -6.78 0.75
C SER A 85 8.76 -8.30 0.67
N ILE A 86 9.51 -8.82 -0.29
CA ILE A 86 9.84 -10.24 -0.39
C ILE A 86 10.81 -10.61 0.72
N TYR A 87 11.88 -9.83 0.91
CA TYR A 87 12.84 -10.02 1.99
C TYR A 87 12.18 -10.05 3.38
N GLU A 88 11.30 -9.10 3.68
CA GLU A 88 10.57 -9.09 4.94
C GLU A 88 9.75 -10.37 5.16
N LYS A 89 9.11 -10.88 4.12
CA LYS A 89 8.33 -12.11 4.22
C LYS A 89 9.19 -13.35 4.41
N MET A 90 10.32 -13.42 3.72
CA MET A 90 11.25 -14.55 3.83
C MET A 90 12.03 -14.54 5.14
N VAL A 91 12.71 -13.44 5.43
CA VAL A 91 13.68 -13.38 6.52
C VAL A 91 13.03 -13.01 7.85
N VAL A 92 12.15 -12.00 7.87
CA VAL A 92 11.53 -11.53 9.10
C VAL A 92 10.35 -12.43 9.51
N LYS A 93 9.54 -12.89 8.52
CA LYS A 93 8.35 -13.71 8.79
C LYS A 93 8.56 -15.20 8.55
N GLY A 94 9.78 -15.63 8.18
CA GLY A 94 10.16 -17.04 8.01
C GLY A 94 9.36 -17.80 6.94
N ARG A 95 8.92 -17.12 5.86
CA ARG A 95 8.19 -17.77 4.79
C ARG A 95 9.15 -18.25 3.70
N GLU A 96 8.89 -19.44 3.17
CA GLU A 96 9.57 -19.90 1.97
C GLU A 96 9.17 -19.02 0.77
N PHE A 97 10.12 -18.82 -0.17
CA PHE A 97 9.86 -18.01 -1.36
C PHE A 97 8.67 -18.54 -2.18
N ASP A 98 8.50 -19.86 -2.21
CA ASP A 98 7.39 -20.52 -2.90
C ASP A 98 6.02 -20.29 -2.25
N ASP A 99 6.00 -19.97 -0.95
CA ASP A 99 4.80 -19.63 -0.20
C ASP A 99 4.43 -18.13 -0.29
N ILE A 100 5.21 -17.34 -1.03
CA ILE A 100 4.89 -15.94 -1.29
C ILE A 100 3.95 -15.86 -2.50
N TYR A 101 2.67 -16.09 -2.25
CA TYR A 101 1.61 -16.18 -3.26
C TYR A 101 1.28 -14.86 -3.97
N ASP A 102 1.69 -13.72 -3.44
CA ASP A 102 1.40 -12.38 -3.94
C ASP A 102 2.50 -11.81 -4.84
N LEU A 103 3.28 -12.68 -5.50
CA LEU A 103 4.29 -12.28 -6.50
C LEU A 103 3.66 -11.76 -7.80
N VAL A 104 2.42 -12.13 -8.08
CA VAL A 104 1.65 -11.66 -9.23
C VAL A 104 0.59 -10.69 -8.74
N GLY A 105 0.74 -9.43 -9.10
CA GLY A 105 -0.22 -8.38 -8.79
C GLY A 105 -0.81 -7.77 -10.06
N VAL A 106 -2.10 -7.50 -10.06
CA VAL A 106 -2.81 -6.79 -11.11
C VAL A 106 -3.46 -5.55 -10.54
N ARG A 107 -3.26 -4.43 -11.20
CA ARG A 107 -3.92 -3.16 -10.88
C ARG A 107 -4.99 -2.88 -11.93
N VAL A 108 -6.19 -2.57 -11.47
CA VAL A 108 -7.33 -2.21 -12.31
C VAL A 108 -7.76 -0.79 -11.97
N ILE A 109 -7.66 0.11 -12.94
CA ILE A 109 -8.03 1.51 -12.78
C ILE A 109 -9.36 1.77 -13.48
N CYS A 110 -10.37 2.09 -12.70
CA CYS A 110 -11.73 2.34 -13.16
C CYS A 110 -12.04 3.85 -13.19
N SER A 111 -13.05 4.23 -13.95
CA SER A 111 -13.54 5.61 -14.06
C SER A 111 -14.34 6.06 -12.84
N SER A 112 -15.01 5.15 -12.13
CA SER A 112 -15.86 5.46 -10.98
C SER A 112 -15.76 4.44 -9.85
N VAL A 113 -16.17 4.85 -8.65
CA VAL A 113 -16.27 3.94 -7.48
C VAL A 113 -17.23 2.79 -7.76
N ARG A 114 -18.36 3.06 -8.45
CA ARG A 114 -19.31 2.03 -8.87
C ARG A 114 -18.63 0.97 -9.72
N ASP A 115 -17.81 1.38 -10.68
CA ASP A 115 -17.11 0.47 -11.58
C ASP A 115 -16.01 -0.33 -10.82
N CYS A 116 -15.42 0.24 -9.78
CA CYS A 116 -14.48 -0.50 -8.91
C CYS A 116 -15.18 -1.71 -8.25
N TYR A 117 -16.36 -1.52 -7.66
CA TYR A 117 -17.13 -2.62 -7.06
C TYR A 117 -17.65 -3.59 -8.14
N GLY A 118 -18.09 -3.08 -9.28
CA GLY A 118 -18.49 -3.89 -10.42
C GLY A 118 -17.35 -4.77 -10.95
N ALA A 119 -16.13 -4.21 -11.04
CA ALA A 119 -14.93 -4.93 -11.45
C ALA A 119 -14.59 -6.07 -10.49
N VAL A 120 -14.64 -5.83 -9.18
CA VAL A 120 -14.45 -6.91 -8.18
C VAL A 120 -15.52 -7.98 -8.32
N GLY A 121 -16.78 -7.60 -8.53
CA GLY A 121 -17.88 -8.53 -8.78
C GLY A 121 -17.61 -9.42 -10.01
N SER A 122 -17.22 -8.83 -11.13
CA SER A 122 -16.83 -9.56 -12.35
C SER A 122 -15.63 -10.48 -12.12
N ILE A 123 -14.59 -9.99 -11.44
CA ILE A 123 -13.40 -10.78 -11.10
C ILE A 123 -13.79 -12.00 -10.26
N HIS A 124 -14.59 -11.84 -9.21
CA HIS A 124 -15.01 -12.93 -8.32
C HIS A 124 -15.97 -13.91 -9.01
N ALA A 125 -16.75 -13.47 -10.00
CA ALA A 125 -17.61 -14.34 -10.78
C ALA A 125 -16.82 -15.28 -11.71
N ASN A 126 -15.65 -14.84 -12.19
CA ASN A 126 -14.81 -15.59 -13.11
C ASN A 126 -13.69 -16.38 -12.44
N TRP A 127 -13.15 -15.87 -11.31
CA TRP A 127 -12.05 -16.50 -10.58
C TRP A 127 -12.36 -16.59 -9.09
N ARG A 128 -12.15 -17.77 -8.52
CA ARG A 128 -12.49 -18.05 -7.12
C ARG A 128 -11.68 -17.16 -6.16
N PRO A 129 -12.34 -16.31 -5.34
CA PRO A 129 -11.64 -15.51 -4.34
C PRO A 129 -11.08 -16.35 -3.20
N VAL A 130 -9.93 -15.94 -2.67
CA VAL A 130 -9.30 -16.52 -1.49
C VAL A 130 -9.93 -15.92 -0.25
N GLN A 131 -10.49 -16.78 0.60
CA GLN A 131 -11.18 -16.35 1.83
C GLN A 131 -10.26 -15.52 2.73
N GLY A 132 -10.81 -14.43 3.31
CA GLY A 132 -10.09 -13.54 4.21
C GLY A 132 -9.07 -12.60 3.51
N ARG A 133 -9.02 -12.61 2.17
CA ARG A 133 -8.12 -11.75 1.41
C ARG A 133 -8.78 -10.53 0.75
N PHE A 134 -10.07 -10.37 0.94
CA PHE A 134 -10.76 -9.15 0.50
C PHE A 134 -10.63 -8.06 1.55
N LYS A 135 -10.23 -6.84 1.11
CA LYS A 135 -10.16 -5.64 1.94
C LYS A 135 -10.72 -4.45 1.18
N ASP A 136 -11.64 -3.76 1.81
CA ASP A 136 -12.29 -2.58 1.26
C ASP A 136 -11.73 -1.30 1.90
N PHE A 137 -10.70 -0.76 1.27
CA PHE A 137 -10.14 0.53 1.65
C PHE A 137 -10.79 1.71 0.90
N ILE A 138 -11.84 1.48 0.08
CA ILE A 138 -12.67 2.56 -0.46
C ILE A 138 -13.67 3.00 0.59
N ALA A 139 -14.41 2.04 1.16
CA ALA A 139 -15.37 2.31 2.23
C ALA A 139 -14.69 2.69 3.55
N MET A 140 -13.52 2.10 3.85
CA MET A 140 -12.72 2.38 5.05
C MET A 140 -11.28 2.73 4.66
N PRO A 141 -11.02 4.00 4.28
CA PRO A 141 -9.69 4.45 3.92
C PRO A 141 -8.67 4.22 5.04
N LYS A 142 -7.43 3.95 4.66
CA LYS A 142 -6.35 3.91 5.65
C LYS A 142 -6.11 5.31 6.24
N PHE A 143 -5.41 5.38 7.37
CA PHE A 143 -5.05 6.65 8.03
C PHE A 143 -4.33 7.63 7.10
N ASN A 144 -3.58 7.14 6.11
CA ASN A 144 -2.88 7.93 5.10
C ASN A 144 -3.74 8.23 3.84
N LEU A 145 -5.06 8.14 3.95
CA LEU A 145 -6.06 8.36 2.90
C LEU A 145 -5.93 7.42 1.69
N TYR A 146 -5.17 6.34 1.81
CA TYR A 146 -5.08 5.34 0.77
C TYR A 146 -6.43 4.64 0.59
N GLN A 147 -6.89 4.60 -0.66
CA GLN A 147 -8.15 3.96 -1.07
C GLN A 147 -7.91 2.97 -2.20
N SER A 148 -8.41 1.76 -2.06
CA SER A 148 -8.41 0.71 -3.08
C SER A 148 -9.22 -0.49 -2.58
N LEU A 149 -9.82 -1.28 -3.48
CA LEU A 149 -10.28 -2.62 -3.15
C LEU A 149 -9.13 -3.60 -3.38
N HIS A 150 -8.85 -4.44 -2.41
CA HIS A 150 -7.85 -5.50 -2.52
C HIS A 150 -8.55 -6.84 -2.47
N THR A 151 -8.22 -7.72 -3.39
CA THR A 151 -8.65 -9.11 -3.35
C THR A 151 -7.58 -10.02 -3.93
N THR A 152 -7.58 -11.28 -3.51
CA THR A 152 -6.74 -12.32 -4.09
C THR A 152 -7.63 -13.40 -4.66
N VAL A 153 -7.38 -13.82 -5.88
CA VAL A 153 -8.11 -14.91 -6.53
C VAL A 153 -7.17 -16.04 -6.95
N VAL A 154 -7.76 -17.22 -7.16
CA VAL A 154 -7.08 -18.34 -7.81
C VAL A 154 -7.29 -18.19 -9.32
N GLY A 155 -6.26 -17.71 -9.99
CA GLY A 155 -6.22 -17.53 -11.44
C GLY A 155 -5.95 -18.83 -12.19
N PRO A 156 -5.76 -18.77 -13.53
CA PRO A 156 -5.38 -19.91 -14.35
C PRO A 156 -4.17 -20.65 -13.79
N GLN A 157 -4.08 -21.95 -14.02
CA GLN A 157 -3.01 -22.83 -13.53
C GLN A 157 -2.89 -22.87 -11.98
N GLY A 158 -3.94 -22.43 -11.24
CA GLY A 158 -3.92 -22.41 -9.77
C GLY A 158 -3.03 -21.33 -9.15
N LYS A 159 -2.51 -20.39 -9.95
CA LYS A 159 -1.68 -19.29 -9.45
C LYS A 159 -2.52 -18.25 -8.73
N MET A 160 -2.06 -17.82 -7.56
CA MET A 160 -2.73 -16.75 -6.84
C MET A 160 -2.36 -15.38 -7.43
N VAL A 161 -3.38 -14.55 -7.66
CA VAL A 161 -3.23 -13.20 -8.19
C VAL A 161 -3.87 -12.19 -7.25
N GLU A 162 -3.10 -11.21 -6.78
CA GLU A 162 -3.60 -10.10 -5.99
C GLU A 162 -4.09 -8.99 -6.91
N PHE A 163 -5.31 -8.54 -6.70
CA PHE A 163 -5.89 -7.40 -7.39
C PHE A 163 -5.93 -6.16 -6.50
N GLN A 164 -5.60 -5.03 -7.09
CA GLN A 164 -5.84 -3.70 -6.54
C GLN A 164 -6.74 -2.93 -7.50
N VAL A 165 -7.96 -2.66 -7.08
CA VAL A 165 -8.97 -1.98 -7.90
C VAL A 165 -9.27 -0.61 -7.31
N ARG A 166 -9.12 0.45 -8.08
CA ARG A 166 -9.30 1.83 -7.63
C ARG A 166 -9.61 2.78 -8.79
N THR A 167 -10.05 3.99 -8.48
CA THR A 167 -10.28 5.01 -9.52
C THR A 167 -8.98 5.69 -9.92
N VAL A 168 -9.02 6.43 -11.06
CA VAL A 168 -7.90 7.28 -11.50
C VAL A 168 -7.46 8.26 -10.41
N GLU A 169 -8.42 8.86 -9.70
CA GLU A 169 -8.13 9.81 -8.61
C GLU A 169 -7.47 9.14 -7.41
N MET A 170 -7.96 7.95 -7.02
CA MET A 170 -7.36 7.15 -5.95
C MET A 170 -5.95 6.67 -6.32
N ASP A 171 -5.72 6.35 -7.59
CA ASP A 171 -4.40 5.98 -8.10
C ASP A 171 -3.42 7.17 -8.04
N ALA A 172 -3.84 8.33 -8.52
CA ALA A 172 -3.04 9.54 -8.44
C ALA A 172 -2.71 9.92 -6.98
N ARG A 173 -3.68 9.73 -6.06
CA ARG A 173 -3.46 9.96 -4.62
C ARG A 173 -2.49 8.95 -4.02
N ALA A 174 -2.59 7.67 -4.38
CA ALA A 174 -1.67 6.64 -3.91
C ALA A 174 -0.23 6.81 -4.43
N GLN A 175 -0.05 7.46 -5.59
CA GLN A 175 1.27 7.78 -6.15
C GLN A 175 1.88 9.04 -5.52
N ARG A 176 1.10 10.11 -5.39
CA ARG A 176 1.57 11.45 -5.02
C ARG A 176 1.34 11.80 -3.54
N GLY A 177 0.57 10.98 -2.83
CA GLY A 177 0.22 11.23 -1.43
C GLY A 177 -0.57 12.51 -1.22
N MET A 178 -0.42 13.09 -0.04
CA MET A 178 -1.05 14.38 0.30
C MET A 178 -0.59 15.55 -0.58
N ALA A 179 0.58 15.44 -1.23
CA ALA A 179 1.05 16.45 -2.18
C ALA A 179 0.11 16.60 -3.39
N ALA A 180 -0.68 15.58 -3.73
CA ALA A 180 -1.71 15.69 -4.76
C ALA A 180 -2.83 16.69 -4.38
N HIS A 181 -3.08 16.88 -3.08
CA HIS A 181 -4.06 17.86 -2.58
C HIS A 181 -3.54 19.29 -2.51
N TRP A 182 -2.21 19.49 -2.39
CA TRP A 182 -1.62 20.83 -2.39
C TRP A 182 -1.76 21.56 -3.73
N ALA A 183 -1.89 20.78 -4.82
CA ALA A 183 -2.13 21.33 -6.15
C ALA A 183 -3.61 21.79 -6.34
N TYR A 184 -4.54 21.28 -5.55
CA TYR A 184 -5.96 21.66 -5.54
C TYR A 184 -6.32 22.19 -4.16
N LYS A 185 -6.50 23.47 -4.07
CA LYS A 185 -6.56 24.36 -2.91
C LYS A 185 -7.72 24.19 -1.91
N ASP A 186 -8.36 23.02 -1.75
CA ASP A 186 -9.48 22.87 -0.84
C ASP A 186 -9.41 21.64 0.06
N SER A 187 -9.32 21.91 1.36
CA SER A 187 -9.65 21.07 2.53
C SER A 187 -8.91 19.74 2.69
N LEU A 188 -7.73 19.79 3.35
CA LEU A 188 -7.20 18.62 4.05
C LEU A 188 -8.10 18.30 5.28
N PRO A 189 -8.34 17.01 5.60
CA PRO A 189 -8.96 16.63 6.86
C PRO A 189 -8.17 17.20 8.05
N SER A 190 -8.86 17.67 9.08
CA SER A 190 -8.27 18.39 10.21
C SER A 190 -7.20 17.58 10.98
N GLY A 191 -7.27 16.23 10.96
CA GLY A 191 -6.31 15.37 11.64
C GLY A 191 -4.93 15.34 10.96
N ASP A 192 -4.89 15.33 9.62
CA ASP A 192 -3.63 15.30 8.85
C ASP A 192 -2.88 16.64 8.95
N MET A 193 -3.64 17.75 9.05
CA MET A 193 -3.05 19.07 9.30
C MET A 193 -2.43 19.17 10.69
N ALA A 194 -3.04 18.55 11.69
CA ALA A 194 -2.52 18.55 13.06
C ALA A 194 -1.19 17.77 13.16
N TRP A 195 -1.08 16.64 12.47
CA TRP A 195 0.16 15.87 12.43
C TRP A 195 1.29 16.61 11.68
N LEU A 196 0.98 17.18 10.51
CA LEU A 196 1.95 18.03 9.78
C LEU A 196 2.41 19.24 10.61
N SER A 197 1.49 19.87 11.30
CA SER A 197 1.81 21.00 12.20
C SER A 197 2.72 20.57 13.36
N ARG A 198 2.54 19.35 13.89
CA ARG A 198 3.47 18.77 14.89
C ARG A 198 4.87 18.56 14.32
N ILE A 199 4.98 17.99 13.10
CA ILE A 199 6.29 17.79 12.44
C ILE A 199 7.00 19.13 12.22
N ILE A 200 6.27 20.16 11.77
CA ILE A 200 6.82 21.50 11.58
C ILE A 200 7.26 22.06 12.95
N GLY A 201 6.43 21.92 14.00
CA GLY A 201 6.79 22.32 15.36
C GLY A 201 8.04 21.61 15.89
N LEU A 202 8.15 20.30 15.66
CA LEU A 202 9.38 19.55 16.01
C LEU A 202 10.64 20.08 15.31
N SER A 203 10.48 20.59 14.07
CA SER A 203 11.59 21.23 13.34
C SER A 203 11.99 22.59 13.95
N ASP A 204 11.01 23.35 14.47
CA ASP A 204 11.27 24.66 15.08
C ASP A 204 11.82 24.55 16.50
N ASP A 205 11.45 23.49 17.23
CA ASP A 205 11.87 23.24 18.61
C ASP A 205 13.22 22.48 18.71
N ALA A 206 13.63 21.78 17.64
CA ALA A 206 14.86 21.01 17.64
C ALA A 206 16.11 21.90 17.49
N SER A 207 16.96 21.85 18.48
CA SER A 207 18.24 22.59 18.48
C SER A 207 19.32 21.95 17.63
N ASP A 208 19.16 20.67 17.23
CA ASP A 208 20.10 19.85 16.45
C ASP A 208 19.33 18.95 15.47
N PRO A 209 19.81 18.81 14.21
CA PRO A 209 19.24 17.88 13.23
C PRO A 209 19.15 16.43 13.73
N SER A 210 20.09 15.99 14.58
CA SER A 210 20.07 14.64 15.17
C SER A 210 18.91 14.43 16.13
N GLU A 211 18.59 15.45 16.93
CA GLU A 211 17.46 15.45 17.86
C GLU A 211 16.14 15.45 17.08
N PHE A 212 16.03 16.26 16.05
CA PHE A 212 14.86 16.25 15.15
C PHE A 212 14.63 14.87 14.55
N MET A 213 15.67 14.22 14.04
CA MET A 213 15.55 12.89 13.44
C MET A 213 15.17 11.82 14.47
N ALA A 214 15.67 11.91 15.70
CA ALA A 214 15.30 11.00 16.78
C ALA A 214 13.81 11.16 17.19
N ASN A 215 13.35 12.39 17.33
CA ASN A 215 11.98 12.71 17.66
C ASN A 215 11.01 12.29 16.54
N LEU A 216 11.38 12.56 15.28
CA LEU A 216 10.61 12.14 14.12
C LEU A 216 10.49 10.61 14.04
N ARG A 217 11.58 9.88 14.30
CA ARG A 217 11.56 8.43 14.33
C ARG A 217 10.62 7.90 15.41
N THR A 218 10.68 8.46 16.61
CA THR A 218 9.78 8.08 17.72
C THR A 218 8.31 8.32 17.35
N ASP A 219 8.00 9.45 16.72
CA ASP A 219 6.63 9.76 16.26
C ASP A 219 6.15 8.83 15.13
N LEU A 220 7.04 8.42 14.24
CA LEU A 220 6.75 7.49 13.15
C LEU A 220 6.58 6.03 13.62
N GLU A 221 7.26 5.62 14.70
CA GLU A 221 7.18 4.29 15.30
C GLU A 221 5.91 4.13 16.18
N GLN A 222 5.22 5.22 16.52
CA GLN A 222 3.95 5.15 17.25
C GLN A 222 2.87 4.51 16.38
N GLU A 223 2.50 3.28 16.72
CA GLU A 223 1.34 2.63 16.12
C GLU A 223 0.06 3.25 16.68
N GLU A 224 -0.87 3.57 15.79
CA GLU A 224 -2.19 4.09 16.13
C GLU A 224 -3.25 3.00 15.95
N LEU A 225 -4.23 2.98 16.85
CA LEU A 225 -5.41 2.13 16.74
C LEU A 225 -6.66 2.99 16.53
N ALA A 226 -7.56 2.52 15.68
CA ALA A 226 -8.85 3.15 15.47
C ALA A 226 -9.89 2.49 16.37
N VAL A 227 -10.54 3.29 17.22
CA VAL A 227 -11.61 2.87 18.11
C VAL A 227 -12.92 3.47 17.63
N PHE A 228 -13.97 2.65 17.57
CA PHE A 228 -15.28 3.09 17.17
C PHE A 228 -16.10 3.50 18.41
N SER A 229 -16.64 4.71 18.39
CA SER A 229 -17.62 5.12 19.40
C SER A 229 -18.96 4.39 19.17
N PRO A 230 -19.83 4.30 20.18
CA PRO A 230 -21.18 3.74 20.00
C PRO A 230 -22.04 4.47 18.95
N LYS A 231 -21.67 5.70 18.62
CA LYS A 231 -22.33 6.53 17.59
C LYS A 231 -21.70 6.39 16.19
N GLY A 232 -20.71 5.46 16.04
CA GLY A 232 -20.02 5.22 14.78
C GLY A 232 -18.92 6.22 14.43
N ALA A 233 -18.55 7.14 15.32
CA ALA A 233 -17.40 8.01 15.11
C ALA A 233 -16.10 7.22 15.34
N ILE A 234 -15.11 7.47 14.49
CA ILE A 234 -13.77 6.87 14.60
C ILE A 234 -12.90 7.83 15.42
N VAL A 235 -12.27 7.32 16.47
CA VAL A 235 -11.29 8.02 17.29
C VAL A 235 -9.96 7.28 17.14
N THR A 236 -8.92 7.99 16.73
CA THR A 236 -7.57 7.43 16.61
C THR A 236 -6.82 7.64 17.92
N LEU A 237 -6.29 6.57 18.47
CA LEU A 237 -5.55 6.57 19.73
C LEU A 237 -4.21 5.86 19.54
N PRO A 238 -3.15 6.21 20.31
CA PRO A 238 -1.89 5.46 20.27
C PRO A 238 -2.09 4.04 20.82
N VAL A 239 -1.32 3.09 20.31
CA VAL A 239 -1.28 1.72 20.85
C VAL A 239 -0.87 1.76 22.33
N GLY A 240 -1.65 1.08 23.16
CA GLY A 240 -1.50 1.15 24.62
C GLY A 240 -2.41 2.17 25.32
N ALA A 241 -3.18 2.94 24.56
CA ALA A 241 -4.21 3.82 25.12
C ALA A 241 -5.26 3.02 25.91
N THR A 242 -5.74 3.63 26.97
CA THR A 242 -6.72 3.07 27.88
C THR A 242 -8.13 3.63 27.61
N PRO A 243 -9.20 3.08 28.19
CA PRO A 243 -10.53 3.67 28.12
C PRO A 243 -10.61 5.12 28.63
N VAL A 244 -9.68 5.53 29.48
CA VAL A 244 -9.60 6.92 29.97
C VAL A 244 -9.16 7.85 28.85
N ASP A 245 -8.16 7.44 28.06
CA ASP A 245 -7.67 8.20 26.91
C ASP A 245 -8.74 8.35 25.81
N PHE A 246 -9.66 7.38 25.74
CA PHE A 246 -10.81 7.45 24.82
C PHE A 246 -11.91 8.42 25.31
N ALA A 247 -12.01 8.64 26.61
CA ALA A 247 -13.05 9.46 27.22
C ALA A 247 -12.73 10.96 27.24
N TYR A 248 -11.47 11.34 27.11
CA TYR A 248 -10.95 12.70 27.11
C TYR A 248 -10.46 13.11 25.72
#